data_eb0c4b342e263efe8842da3ef71c702c
#
_entry.id   eb0c4b342e263efe8842da3ef71c702c
#
_cell.length_a   1.000
_cell.length_b   1.000
_cell.length_c   1.000
_cell.angle_alpha   90.00
_cell.angle_beta   90.00
_cell.angle_gamma   90.00
#
_symmetry.space_group_name_H-M   'P 1'
#
loop_
_entity.id
_entity.type
_entity.pdbx_description
1 polymer ?
#
loop_
_entity_poly.entity_id
_entity_poly.type
_entity_poly.pdbx_seq_one_letter_code
_entity_poly.pdbx_strand_id
1 'polypeptide(L)'
;MNVAVMGSQGMLGKAFLRSSGHGFNIIEASRNNFDFTIKNKLYEFLGIEKPHVIINAAANINMLYCEEHASETSKINVEFVKNIAEWCAFNKALLVQISTDHFYDYGGRLAHKEIDEIKVLNEYARQKYLAEKIAIQTCQSLVLRTSILGYRYLGKSTFIEWLLKTIKYESSISGFVDAYTSSIDVESFVDVALSCVGSRLTGCFNIGCAEVYSKYDLIEGVIAKLGYADIILKGANVSELYPKRASCCGLDVKKIEHELGISLPSLEMVIENLKIQENYNEL
;
A
#
# COMPACT_ATOMS: atom_id res chain seq x y z
N MET A 1 -7.52 -16.81 -15.12
CA MET A 1 -6.16 -16.86 -14.56
C MET A 1 -6.26 -16.90 -13.04
N ASN A 2 -5.53 -17.80 -12.36
CA ASN A 2 -5.52 -17.91 -10.90
C ASN A 2 -4.57 -16.88 -10.29
N VAL A 3 -5.06 -16.09 -9.33
CA VAL A 3 -4.32 -15.04 -8.63
C VAL A 3 -4.40 -15.29 -7.13
N ALA A 4 -3.31 -15.67 -6.49
CA ALA A 4 -3.27 -15.84 -5.04
C ALA A 4 -2.93 -14.52 -4.34
N VAL A 5 -3.73 -14.13 -3.33
CA VAL A 5 -3.54 -12.90 -2.55
C VAL A 5 -3.03 -13.26 -1.17
N MET A 6 -1.74 -13.02 -0.92
CA MET A 6 -1.11 -13.18 0.38
C MET A 6 -1.49 -12.02 1.30
N GLY A 7 -1.87 -12.31 2.55
CA GLY A 7 -2.34 -11.30 3.48
C GLY A 7 -3.79 -10.86 3.24
N SER A 8 -4.62 -11.75 2.75
CA SER A 8 -6.02 -11.56 2.37
C SER A 8 -6.92 -10.98 3.47
N GLN A 9 -6.57 -11.13 4.75
CA GLN A 9 -7.34 -10.57 5.88
C GLN A 9 -6.98 -9.11 6.20
N GLY A 10 -5.95 -8.55 5.59
CA GLY A 10 -5.61 -7.13 5.68
C GLY A 10 -6.59 -6.25 4.88
N MET A 11 -6.53 -4.92 5.09
CA MET A 11 -7.31 -3.93 4.33
C MET A 11 -7.19 -4.15 2.82
N LEU A 12 -5.97 -4.15 2.31
CA LEU A 12 -5.68 -4.33 0.88
C LEU A 12 -6.07 -5.73 0.39
N GLY A 13 -5.73 -6.77 1.16
CA GLY A 13 -6.08 -8.14 0.79
C GLY A 13 -7.58 -8.36 0.64
N LYS A 14 -8.39 -7.83 1.57
CA LYS A 14 -9.86 -7.87 1.48
C LYS A 14 -10.39 -7.10 0.27
N ALA A 15 -9.78 -5.97 -0.10
CA ALA A 15 -10.17 -5.24 -1.29
C ALA A 15 -9.93 -6.07 -2.57
N PHE A 16 -8.79 -6.76 -2.67
CA PHE A 16 -8.56 -7.71 -3.77
C PHE A 16 -9.61 -8.83 -3.81
N LEU A 17 -10.02 -9.38 -2.65
CA LEU A 17 -11.04 -10.43 -2.62
C LEU A 17 -12.42 -9.95 -3.07
N ARG A 18 -12.75 -8.67 -2.80
CA ARG A 18 -14.02 -8.06 -3.24
C ARG A 18 -14.03 -7.66 -4.70
N SER A 19 -12.86 -7.47 -5.30
CA SER A 19 -12.78 -6.99 -6.67
C SER A 19 -13.40 -8.00 -7.65
N SER A 20 -14.39 -7.51 -8.41
CA SER A 20 -15.11 -8.28 -9.39
C SER A 20 -14.99 -7.65 -10.76
N GLY A 21 -14.58 -8.03 -11.77
CA GLY A 21 -14.61 -7.33 -13.07
C GLY A 21 -13.38 -7.54 -13.94
N HIS A 22 -12.31 -8.09 -13.37
CA HIS A 22 -11.08 -8.37 -14.12
C HIS A 22 -11.00 -9.81 -14.66
N GLY A 23 -12.02 -10.66 -14.40
CA GLY A 23 -12.07 -12.03 -14.90
C GLY A 23 -11.00 -12.97 -14.29
N PHE A 24 -10.44 -12.62 -13.14
CA PHE A 24 -9.48 -13.44 -12.40
C PHE A 24 -10.17 -14.32 -11.36
N ASN A 25 -9.65 -15.54 -11.18
CA ASN A 25 -10.01 -16.38 -10.06
C ASN A 25 -9.09 -16.02 -8.87
N ILE A 26 -9.62 -15.24 -7.91
CA ILE A 26 -8.87 -14.78 -6.75
C ILE A 26 -8.86 -15.87 -5.68
N ILE A 27 -7.67 -16.29 -5.27
CA ILE A 27 -7.43 -17.33 -4.26
C ILE A 27 -7.00 -16.65 -2.96
N GLU A 28 -7.76 -16.88 -1.91
CA GLU A 28 -7.47 -16.36 -0.58
C GLU A 28 -6.31 -17.10 0.07
N ALA A 29 -5.26 -16.37 0.51
CA ALA A 29 -4.19 -16.90 1.32
C ALA A 29 -4.08 -16.10 2.62
N SER A 30 -4.56 -16.66 3.73
CA SER A 30 -4.60 -16.02 5.05
C SER A 30 -3.81 -16.80 6.10
N ARG A 31 -3.43 -16.12 7.18
CA ARG A 31 -2.80 -16.78 8.34
C ARG A 31 -3.73 -17.78 9.04
N ASN A 32 -5.03 -17.67 8.84
CA ASN A 32 -6.00 -18.62 9.36
C ASN A 32 -5.88 -19.98 8.67
N ASN A 33 -5.37 -20.01 7.45
CA ASN A 33 -5.23 -21.23 6.65
C ASN A 33 -3.89 -21.92 6.94
N PHE A 34 -2.81 -21.14 7.11
CA PHE A 34 -1.47 -21.65 7.41
C PHE A 34 -0.52 -20.51 7.82
N ASP A 35 0.56 -20.89 8.50
CA ASP A 35 1.62 -19.92 8.85
C ASP A 35 2.55 -19.70 7.65
N PHE A 36 2.46 -18.51 7.05
CA PHE A 36 3.27 -18.11 5.88
C PHE A 36 4.77 -18.05 6.16
N THR A 37 5.19 -17.91 7.42
CA THR A 37 6.60 -17.86 7.77
C THR A 37 7.26 -19.24 7.64
N ILE A 38 6.46 -20.32 7.57
CA ILE A 38 6.93 -21.68 7.39
C ILE A 38 6.99 -22.00 5.90
N LYS A 39 8.19 -21.99 5.31
CA LYS A 39 8.43 -22.19 3.87
C LYS A 39 7.73 -23.44 3.31
N ASN A 40 7.78 -24.57 4.00
CA ASN A 40 7.18 -25.81 3.51
C ASN A 40 5.66 -25.71 3.39
N LYS A 41 4.98 -25.08 4.37
CA LYS A 41 3.52 -24.86 4.31
C LYS A 41 3.13 -23.90 3.20
N LEU A 42 3.92 -22.84 2.97
CA LEU A 42 3.73 -21.94 1.84
C LEU A 42 3.82 -22.72 0.51
N TYR A 43 4.85 -23.54 0.35
CA TYR A 43 5.07 -24.29 -0.88
C TYR A 43 4.03 -25.40 -1.11
N GLU A 44 3.53 -26.03 -0.05
CA GLU A 44 2.40 -26.96 -0.09
C GLU A 44 1.14 -26.27 -0.62
N PHE A 45 0.76 -25.13 -0.03
CA PHE A 45 -0.37 -24.33 -0.48
C PHE A 45 -0.23 -23.92 -1.95
N LEU A 46 0.91 -23.32 -2.32
CA LEU A 46 1.15 -22.87 -3.69
C LEU A 46 1.20 -24.03 -4.70
N GLY A 47 1.65 -25.21 -4.27
CA GLY A 47 1.67 -26.43 -5.08
C GLY A 47 0.26 -27.00 -5.36
N ILE A 48 -0.67 -26.82 -4.42
CA ILE A 48 -2.09 -27.19 -4.57
C ILE A 48 -2.80 -26.18 -5.48
N GLU A 49 -2.71 -24.90 -5.16
CA GLU A 49 -3.47 -23.83 -5.82
C GLU A 49 -2.92 -23.47 -7.21
N LYS A 50 -1.65 -23.70 -7.46
CA LYS A 50 -0.94 -23.44 -8.72
C LYS A 50 -1.27 -22.06 -9.31
N PRO A 51 -1.09 -20.96 -8.55
CA PRO A 51 -1.41 -19.63 -9.03
C PRO A 51 -0.48 -19.23 -10.19
N HIS A 52 -1.05 -18.49 -11.15
CA HIS A 52 -0.29 -17.88 -12.23
C HIS A 52 0.33 -16.53 -11.78
N VAL A 53 -0.29 -15.91 -10.78
CA VAL A 53 0.14 -14.65 -10.18
C VAL A 53 0.02 -14.76 -8.67
N ILE A 54 1.01 -14.23 -7.96
CA ILE A 54 0.95 -14.07 -6.51
C ILE A 54 1.03 -12.57 -6.18
N ILE A 55 -0.03 -12.03 -5.56
CA ILE A 55 -0.05 -10.66 -5.04
C ILE A 55 0.36 -10.71 -3.57
N ASN A 56 1.51 -10.14 -3.24
CA ASN A 56 1.97 -10.06 -1.87
C ASN A 56 1.52 -8.75 -1.21
N ALA A 57 0.36 -8.78 -0.54
CA ALA A 57 -0.18 -7.72 0.29
C ALA A 57 0.13 -7.92 1.79
N ALA A 58 0.90 -8.96 2.16
CA ALA A 58 1.30 -9.22 3.52
C ALA A 58 2.54 -8.42 3.89
N ALA A 59 2.47 -7.65 4.98
CA ALA A 59 3.61 -6.94 5.57
C ALA A 59 3.33 -6.55 7.02
N ASN A 60 4.38 -6.39 7.81
CA ASN A 60 4.33 -5.61 9.03
C ASN A 60 4.62 -4.14 8.67
N ILE A 61 3.63 -3.28 8.79
CA ILE A 61 3.70 -1.86 8.42
C ILE A 61 3.87 -0.93 9.63
N ASN A 62 3.97 -1.47 10.84
CA ASN A 62 4.20 -0.67 12.04
C ASN A 62 5.69 -0.29 12.11
N MET A 63 5.99 0.96 11.75
CA MET A 63 7.37 1.45 11.67
C MET A 63 8.11 1.35 12.99
N LEU A 64 7.45 1.70 14.13
CA LEU A 64 8.07 1.59 15.46
C LEU A 64 8.38 0.12 15.79
N TYR A 65 7.43 -0.78 15.53
CA TYR A 65 7.65 -2.21 15.76
C TYR A 65 8.75 -2.79 14.85
N CYS A 66 8.85 -2.31 13.60
CA CYS A 66 9.95 -2.70 12.72
C CYS A 66 11.31 -2.25 13.26
N GLU A 67 11.37 -1.05 13.85
CA GLU A 67 12.61 -0.53 14.46
C GLU A 67 13.02 -1.33 15.68
N GLU A 68 12.08 -1.65 16.57
CA GLU A 68 12.33 -2.36 17.83
C GLU A 68 12.52 -3.87 17.64
N HIS A 69 11.92 -4.46 16.62
CA HIS A 69 11.87 -5.91 16.36
C HIS A 69 12.25 -6.27 14.92
N ALA A 70 13.37 -5.70 14.45
CA ALA A 70 13.81 -5.82 13.05
C ALA A 70 13.93 -7.27 12.56
N SER A 71 14.49 -8.17 13.37
CA SER A 71 14.65 -9.59 13.04
C SER A 71 13.31 -10.32 12.89
N GLU A 72 12.33 -10.01 13.74
CA GLU A 72 11.01 -10.61 13.67
C GLU A 72 10.22 -10.12 12.45
N THR A 73 10.22 -8.80 12.22
CA THR A 73 9.51 -8.21 11.09
C THR A 73 10.14 -8.56 9.74
N SER A 74 11.46 -8.80 9.71
CA SER A 74 12.18 -9.29 8.53
C SER A 74 11.65 -10.64 8.03
N LYS A 75 11.16 -11.53 8.91
CA LYS A 75 10.58 -12.81 8.50
C LYS A 75 9.40 -12.64 7.54
N ILE A 76 8.55 -11.61 7.77
CA ILE A 76 7.42 -11.29 6.89
C ILE A 76 7.81 -10.35 5.76
N ASN A 77 8.55 -9.28 6.09
CA ASN A 77 8.79 -8.23 5.12
C ASN A 77 9.88 -8.59 4.09
N VAL A 78 10.76 -9.55 4.42
CA VAL A 78 11.91 -9.92 3.57
C VAL A 78 11.96 -11.42 3.27
N GLU A 79 12.05 -12.29 4.29
CA GLU A 79 12.24 -13.73 4.07
C GLU A 79 11.03 -14.37 3.38
N PHE A 80 9.83 -13.97 3.76
CA PHE A 80 8.61 -14.41 3.11
C PHE A 80 8.59 -14.01 1.62
N VAL A 81 9.00 -12.77 1.29
CA VAL A 81 9.11 -12.32 -0.11
C VAL A 81 10.12 -13.16 -0.88
N LYS A 82 11.27 -13.48 -0.26
CA LYS A 82 12.28 -14.37 -0.86
C LYS A 82 11.67 -15.74 -1.19
N ASN A 83 10.95 -16.35 -0.26
CA ASN A 83 10.34 -17.64 -0.47
C ASN A 83 9.31 -17.63 -1.61
N ILE A 84 8.47 -16.59 -1.69
CA ILE A 84 7.52 -16.41 -2.80
C ILE A 84 8.27 -16.24 -4.13
N ALA A 85 9.30 -15.38 -4.16
CA ALA A 85 10.06 -15.10 -5.38
C ALA A 85 10.76 -16.36 -5.91
N GLU A 86 11.37 -17.17 -5.04
CA GLU A 86 11.97 -18.46 -5.40
C GLU A 86 10.93 -19.42 -5.98
N TRP A 87 9.73 -19.50 -5.38
CA TRP A 87 8.64 -20.32 -5.91
C TRP A 87 8.15 -19.82 -7.28
N CYS A 88 7.98 -18.50 -7.44
CA CYS A 88 7.58 -17.89 -8.69
C CYS A 88 8.60 -18.13 -9.81
N ALA A 89 9.90 -18.03 -9.51
CA ALA A 89 10.96 -18.31 -10.47
C ALA A 89 10.89 -19.75 -10.99
N PHE A 90 10.72 -20.72 -10.09
CA PHE A 90 10.64 -22.14 -10.44
C PHE A 90 9.38 -22.48 -11.26
N ASN A 91 8.23 -21.88 -10.89
CA ASN A 91 6.93 -22.18 -11.50
C ASN A 91 6.54 -21.22 -12.64
N LYS A 92 7.40 -20.25 -12.99
CA LYS A 92 7.15 -19.22 -14.02
C LYS A 92 5.90 -18.39 -13.73
N ALA A 93 5.60 -18.16 -12.45
CA ALA A 93 4.52 -17.28 -12.00
C ALA A 93 4.99 -15.83 -11.85
N LEU A 94 4.07 -14.88 -12.00
CA LEU A 94 4.33 -13.46 -11.75
C LEU A 94 4.21 -13.16 -10.26
N LEU A 95 5.22 -12.49 -9.68
CA LEU A 95 5.12 -11.91 -8.35
C LEU A 95 4.72 -10.42 -8.44
N VAL A 96 3.59 -10.05 -7.87
CA VAL A 96 3.20 -8.66 -7.63
C VAL A 96 3.58 -8.29 -6.20
N GLN A 97 4.66 -7.52 -6.03
CA GLN A 97 5.16 -7.09 -4.73
C GLN A 97 4.65 -5.69 -4.40
N ILE A 98 3.78 -5.60 -3.42
CA ILE A 98 3.35 -4.27 -2.91
C ILE A 98 4.48 -3.68 -2.10
N SER A 99 4.91 -2.47 -2.48
CA SER A 99 5.98 -1.71 -1.82
C SER A 99 5.46 -0.44 -1.16
N THR A 100 6.29 0.57 -0.98
CA THR A 100 5.98 1.78 -0.22
C THR A 100 6.52 3.02 -0.93
N ASP A 101 5.98 4.19 -0.58
CA ASP A 101 6.45 5.53 -0.94
C ASP A 101 7.54 6.06 0.04
N HIS A 102 7.78 5.41 1.17
CA HIS A 102 8.68 5.84 2.24
C HIS A 102 10.18 5.82 1.87
N PHE A 103 10.51 6.18 0.63
CA PHE A 103 11.88 6.18 0.10
C PHE A 103 12.43 7.57 -0.19
N TYR A 104 11.62 8.64 -0.05
CA TYR A 104 12.00 9.97 -0.49
C TYR A 104 11.89 11.00 0.64
N ASP A 105 13.00 11.72 0.89
CA ASP A 105 13.11 12.72 1.97
C ASP A 105 13.71 14.03 1.43
N TYR A 106 13.34 14.41 0.22
CA TYR A 106 13.80 15.63 -0.43
C TYR A 106 12.76 16.17 -1.42
N GLY A 107 12.85 17.47 -1.71
CA GLY A 107 12.04 18.09 -2.77
C GLY A 107 10.65 18.59 -2.36
N GLY A 108 10.24 18.46 -1.11
CA GLY A 108 8.92 18.93 -0.64
C GLY A 108 7.77 18.28 -1.42
N ARG A 109 6.99 19.08 -2.16
CA ARG A 109 5.89 18.60 -3.01
C ARG A 109 6.33 17.98 -4.35
N LEU A 110 7.60 17.61 -4.51
CA LEU A 110 8.07 16.95 -5.74
C LEU A 110 7.44 15.56 -5.88
N ALA A 111 7.00 15.23 -7.09
CA ALA A 111 6.60 13.89 -7.45
C ALA A 111 7.84 13.09 -7.92
N HIS A 112 8.18 12.02 -7.21
CA HIS A 112 9.36 11.18 -7.47
C HIS A 112 9.05 10.08 -8.47
N LYS A 113 9.97 9.91 -9.43
CA LYS A 113 9.93 8.80 -10.39
C LYS A 113 10.51 7.53 -9.78
N GLU A 114 10.22 6.38 -10.40
CA GLU A 114 10.74 5.06 -9.97
C GLU A 114 12.27 4.97 -9.97
N ILE A 115 12.93 5.78 -10.82
CA ILE A 115 14.39 5.82 -10.98
C ILE A 115 15.10 6.82 -10.07
N ASP A 116 14.33 7.65 -9.34
CA ASP A 116 14.89 8.66 -8.45
C ASP A 116 15.62 8.01 -7.25
N GLU A 117 16.56 8.76 -6.69
CA GLU A 117 17.40 8.28 -5.59
C GLU A 117 16.57 7.92 -4.35
N ILE A 118 16.80 6.72 -3.84
CA ILE A 118 16.14 6.18 -2.65
C ILE A 118 16.95 6.51 -1.41
N LYS A 119 16.29 7.10 -0.39
CA LYS A 119 16.85 7.37 0.92
C LYS A 119 16.08 6.61 2.00
N VAL A 120 16.70 5.57 2.51
CA VAL A 120 16.14 4.74 3.58
C VAL A 120 16.36 5.40 4.93
N LEU A 121 15.28 5.75 5.63
CA LEU A 121 15.33 6.48 6.91
C LEU A 121 14.98 5.63 8.14
N ASN A 122 14.37 4.49 7.95
CA ASN A 122 13.94 3.60 9.03
C ASN A 122 13.96 2.14 8.59
N GLU A 123 13.84 1.24 9.55
CA GLU A 123 13.92 -0.20 9.31
C GLU A 123 12.77 -0.73 8.42
N TYR A 124 11.55 -0.18 8.54
CA TYR A 124 10.45 -0.55 7.66
C TYR A 124 10.78 -0.28 6.18
N ALA A 125 11.25 0.95 5.88
CA ALA A 125 11.64 1.32 4.52
C ALA A 125 12.81 0.45 4.02
N ARG A 126 13.79 0.12 4.90
CA ARG A 126 14.90 -0.77 4.56
C ARG A 126 14.41 -2.17 4.16
N GLN A 127 13.51 -2.75 4.93
CA GLN A 127 12.95 -4.08 4.66
C GLN A 127 12.13 -4.08 3.36
N LYS A 128 11.31 -3.05 3.12
CA LYS A 128 10.52 -2.92 1.89
C LYS A 128 11.43 -2.77 0.65
N TYR A 129 12.49 -1.98 0.75
CA TYR A 129 13.46 -1.83 -0.34
C TYR A 129 14.23 -3.13 -0.63
N LEU A 130 14.62 -3.87 0.41
CA LEU A 130 15.24 -5.17 0.24
C LEU A 130 14.30 -6.17 -0.42
N ALA A 131 13.01 -6.14 -0.07
CA ALA A 131 11.97 -6.96 -0.69
C ALA A 131 11.79 -6.64 -2.20
N GLU A 132 11.82 -5.36 -2.60
CA GLU A 132 11.82 -4.98 -4.02
C GLU A 132 12.99 -5.59 -4.78
N LYS A 133 14.21 -5.45 -4.23
CA LYS A 133 15.43 -6.01 -4.86
C LYS A 133 15.34 -7.52 -5.02
N ILE A 134 14.90 -8.23 -3.98
CA ILE A 134 14.72 -9.68 -4.02
C ILE A 134 13.73 -10.06 -5.12
N ALA A 135 12.56 -9.43 -5.18
CA ALA A 135 11.54 -9.73 -6.18
C ALA A 135 12.09 -9.53 -7.60
N ILE A 136 12.70 -8.37 -7.90
CA ILE A 136 13.22 -8.02 -9.23
C ILE A 136 14.38 -8.94 -9.67
N GLN A 137 15.25 -9.32 -8.74
CA GLN A 137 16.43 -10.12 -9.05
C GLN A 137 16.16 -11.62 -9.15
N THR A 138 15.07 -12.12 -8.53
CA THR A 138 14.81 -13.55 -8.40
C THR A 138 13.82 -14.08 -9.42
N CYS A 139 12.77 -13.34 -9.75
CA CYS A 139 11.70 -13.81 -10.62
C CYS A 139 11.13 -12.71 -11.52
N GLN A 140 10.25 -13.10 -12.43
CA GLN A 140 9.41 -12.13 -13.13
C GLN A 140 8.51 -11.45 -12.11
N SER A 141 8.67 -10.14 -11.93
CA SER A 141 7.97 -9.40 -10.88
C SER A 141 7.45 -8.05 -11.34
N LEU A 142 6.37 -7.62 -10.71
CA LEU A 142 5.77 -6.30 -10.78
C LEU A 142 5.84 -5.70 -9.37
N VAL A 143 6.65 -4.67 -9.19
CA VAL A 143 6.78 -3.94 -7.92
C VAL A 143 5.91 -2.69 -8.00
N LEU A 144 5.01 -2.51 -7.02
CA LEU A 144 4.11 -1.37 -6.96
C LEU A 144 4.42 -0.53 -5.72
N ARG A 145 5.05 0.63 -5.91
CA ARG A 145 5.28 1.63 -4.85
C ARG A 145 4.02 2.44 -4.65
N THR A 146 3.58 2.57 -3.42
CA THR A 146 2.29 3.19 -3.12
C THR A 146 2.17 3.62 -1.66
N SER A 147 1.17 4.47 -1.39
CA SER A 147 0.60 4.75 -0.07
C SER A 147 -0.91 4.64 -0.18
N ILE A 148 -1.52 3.76 0.61
CA ILE A 148 -2.92 3.39 0.46
C ILE A 148 -3.76 3.89 1.63
N LEU A 149 -4.90 4.50 1.33
CA LEU A 149 -5.94 4.93 2.25
C LEU A 149 -7.15 4.00 2.15
N GLY A 150 -7.78 3.68 3.27
CA GLY A 150 -8.99 2.85 3.29
C GLY A 150 -9.35 2.38 4.68
N TYR A 151 -10.39 1.56 4.77
CA TYR A 151 -10.97 1.06 6.01
C TYR A 151 -10.61 -0.40 6.24
N ARG A 152 -10.30 -0.73 7.50
CA ARG A 152 -10.05 -2.12 7.92
C ARG A 152 -11.25 -2.73 8.61
N TYR A 153 -12.04 -1.91 9.29
CA TYR A 153 -13.25 -2.21 10.07
C TYR A 153 -13.05 -3.08 11.31
N LEU A 154 -11.96 -3.79 11.41
CA LEU A 154 -11.63 -4.65 12.56
C LEU A 154 -10.15 -4.53 12.92
N GLY A 155 -9.86 -4.54 14.22
CA GLY A 155 -8.51 -4.50 14.75
C GLY A 155 -7.95 -3.09 14.91
N LYS A 156 -6.66 -2.87 14.59
CA LYS A 156 -6.01 -1.56 14.72
C LYS A 156 -6.51 -0.62 13.63
N SER A 157 -7.01 0.56 14.03
CA SER A 157 -7.52 1.59 13.12
C SER A 157 -6.52 2.00 12.05
N THR A 158 -7.01 2.20 10.83
CA THR A 158 -6.27 2.87 9.75
C THR A 158 -6.17 4.37 10.01
N PHE A 159 -5.39 5.08 9.17
CA PHE A 159 -5.31 6.54 9.26
C PHE A 159 -6.69 7.20 9.07
N ILE A 160 -7.48 6.74 8.11
CA ILE A 160 -8.81 7.30 7.83
C ILE A 160 -9.80 7.00 8.98
N GLU A 161 -9.82 5.78 9.49
CA GLU A 161 -10.67 5.42 10.65
C GLU A 161 -10.30 6.22 11.90
N TRP A 162 -8.99 6.44 12.14
CA TRP A 162 -8.54 7.32 13.21
C TRP A 162 -8.98 8.78 12.97
N LEU A 163 -8.81 9.30 11.75
CA LEU A 163 -9.20 10.65 11.37
C LEU A 163 -10.70 10.89 11.62
N LEU A 164 -11.55 10.01 11.10
CA LEU A 164 -13.01 10.12 11.27
C LEU A 164 -13.43 10.05 12.73
N LYS A 165 -12.82 9.15 13.50
CA LYS A 165 -13.07 9.07 14.94
C LYS A 165 -12.66 10.36 15.65
N THR A 166 -11.50 10.93 15.31
CA THR A 166 -11.02 12.18 15.92
C THR A 166 -11.94 13.34 15.56
N ILE A 167 -12.34 13.49 14.30
CA ILE A 167 -13.28 14.51 13.83
C ILE A 167 -14.62 14.43 14.58
N LYS A 168 -15.10 13.22 14.88
CA LYS A 168 -16.39 13.00 15.52
C LYS A 168 -16.40 13.32 17.02
N TYR A 169 -15.27 13.14 17.70
CA TYR A 169 -15.23 13.20 19.18
C TYR A 169 -14.34 14.29 19.75
N GLU A 170 -13.48 14.91 18.94
CA GLU A 170 -12.55 15.96 19.37
C GLU A 170 -12.91 17.30 18.73
N SER A 171 -12.55 18.40 19.36
CA SER A 171 -12.77 19.76 18.84
C SER A 171 -11.61 20.25 17.96
N SER A 172 -10.49 19.57 17.96
CA SER A 172 -9.34 19.93 17.13
C SER A 172 -8.51 18.73 16.72
N ILE A 173 -7.86 18.84 15.56
CA ILE A 173 -6.95 17.85 15.03
C ILE A 173 -5.70 18.52 14.47
N SER A 174 -4.57 17.80 14.44
CA SER A 174 -3.34 18.29 13.83
C SER A 174 -3.00 17.52 12.56
N GLY A 175 -2.64 18.25 11.50
CA GLY A 175 -2.14 17.70 10.24
C GLY A 175 -0.71 18.15 9.95
N PHE A 176 0.14 17.26 9.44
CA PHE A 176 1.51 17.60 9.07
C PHE A 176 1.51 18.45 7.79
N VAL A 177 2.04 19.67 7.88
CA VAL A 177 2.14 20.63 6.76
C VAL A 177 3.36 20.33 5.87
N ASP A 178 4.34 19.59 6.40
CA ASP A 178 5.63 19.27 5.80
C ASP A 178 5.79 17.77 5.44
N ALA A 179 4.74 16.98 5.59
CA ALA A 179 4.71 15.56 5.17
C ALA A 179 3.85 15.40 3.92
N TYR A 180 4.52 15.25 2.78
CA TYR A 180 3.89 15.15 1.47
C TYR A 180 3.73 13.69 1.02
N THR A 181 2.65 13.42 0.29
CA THR A 181 2.30 12.10 -0.23
C THR A 181 1.43 12.23 -1.49
N SER A 182 1.28 11.14 -2.21
CA SER A 182 0.25 10.94 -3.25
C SER A 182 -0.56 9.68 -2.92
N SER A 183 -1.06 9.59 -1.67
CA SER A 183 -1.83 8.41 -1.24
C SER A 183 -3.10 8.25 -2.08
N ILE A 184 -3.44 6.99 -2.39
CA ILE A 184 -4.62 6.60 -3.20
C ILE A 184 -5.58 5.77 -2.34
N ASP A 185 -6.87 5.81 -2.64
CA ASP A 185 -7.83 4.93 -1.98
C ASP A 185 -7.63 3.46 -2.43
N VAL A 186 -8.03 2.54 -1.55
CA VAL A 186 -7.74 1.12 -1.70
C VAL A 186 -8.43 0.49 -2.91
N GLU A 187 -9.64 0.92 -3.26
CA GLU A 187 -10.39 0.35 -4.39
C GLU A 187 -9.75 0.80 -5.72
N SER A 188 -9.44 2.10 -5.87
CA SER A 188 -8.70 2.60 -7.05
C SER A 188 -7.33 1.93 -7.20
N PHE A 189 -6.62 1.70 -6.09
CA PHE A 189 -5.35 0.98 -6.13
C PHE A 189 -5.52 -0.45 -6.65
N VAL A 190 -6.53 -1.18 -6.18
CA VAL A 190 -6.80 -2.58 -6.59
C VAL A 190 -7.12 -2.66 -8.07
N ASP A 191 -7.97 -1.75 -8.58
CA ASP A 191 -8.34 -1.71 -9.99
C ASP A 191 -7.11 -1.49 -10.90
N VAL A 192 -6.24 -0.55 -10.53
CA VAL A 192 -4.99 -0.31 -11.27
C VAL A 192 -4.04 -1.51 -11.17
N ALA A 193 -3.87 -2.09 -9.99
CA ALA A 193 -3.00 -3.25 -9.80
C ALA A 193 -3.45 -4.48 -10.61
N LEU A 194 -4.76 -4.74 -10.66
CA LEU A 194 -5.33 -5.83 -11.48
C LEU A 194 -5.24 -5.53 -12.97
N SER A 195 -5.37 -4.26 -13.38
CA SER A 195 -5.14 -3.83 -14.77
C SER A 195 -3.67 -4.07 -15.19
N CYS A 196 -2.71 -3.80 -14.29
CA CYS A 196 -1.30 -4.13 -14.51
C CYS A 196 -1.09 -5.63 -14.73
N VAL A 197 -1.76 -6.47 -13.91
CA VAL A 197 -1.72 -7.93 -14.04
C VAL A 197 -2.31 -8.38 -15.37
N GLY A 198 -3.47 -7.80 -15.75
CA GLY A 198 -4.12 -8.09 -17.04
C GLY A 198 -3.24 -7.73 -18.24
N SER A 199 -2.55 -6.61 -18.17
CA SER A 199 -1.59 -6.13 -19.18
C SER A 199 -0.22 -6.81 -19.10
N ARG A 200 -0.01 -7.74 -18.16
CA ARG A 200 1.26 -8.47 -17.95
C ARG A 200 2.46 -7.56 -17.72
N LEU A 201 2.26 -6.43 -17.06
CA LEU A 201 3.34 -5.51 -16.75
C LEU A 201 4.36 -6.14 -15.80
N THR A 202 5.63 -5.76 -15.97
CA THR A 202 6.75 -6.16 -15.10
C THR A 202 7.65 -4.96 -14.83
N GLY A 203 8.46 -5.05 -13.77
CA GLY A 203 9.33 -3.95 -13.34
C GLY A 203 8.73 -3.16 -12.19
N CYS A 204 9.19 -1.93 -11.99
CA CYS A 204 8.75 -1.07 -10.90
C CYS A 204 7.84 0.05 -11.41
N PHE A 205 6.72 0.26 -10.74
CA PHE A 205 5.76 1.33 -11.03
C PHE A 205 5.29 2.01 -9.75
N ASN A 206 5.08 3.32 -9.84
CA ASN A 206 4.42 4.10 -8.83
C ASN A 206 2.90 4.09 -9.07
N ILE A 207 2.12 3.83 -8.01
CA ILE A 207 0.66 3.96 -8.02
C ILE A 207 0.25 4.87 -6.87
N GLY A 208 -0.40 5.97 -7.17
CA GLY A 208 -0.83 6.97 -6.21
C GLY A 208 -1.92 7.87 -6.76
N CYS A 209 -2.30 8.88 -6.00
CA CYS A 209 -3.08 10.01 -6.49
C CYS A 209 -2.26 10.79 -7.54
N ALA A 210 -2.93 11.38 -8.53
CA ALA A 210 -2.29 12.18 -9.57
C ALA A 210 -1.59 13.45 -9.02
N GLU A 211 -1.91 13.84 -7.79
CA GLU A 211 -1.41 15.04 -7.12
C GLU A 211 -0.55 14.68 -5.91
N VAL A 212 0.43 15.55 -5.62
CA VAL A 212 1.18 15.52 -4.36
C VAL A 212 0.58 16.52 -3.40
N TYR A 213 0.19 16.07 -2.22
CA TYR A 213 -0.46 16.87 -1.19
C TYR A 213 0.14 16.59 0.20
N SER A 214 -0.03 17.52 1.14
CA SER A 214 0.38 17.29 2.53
C SER A 214 -0.68 16.47 3.30
N LYS A 215 -0.29 15.89 4.41
CA LYS A 215 -1.28 15.27 5.31
C LYS A 215 -2.27 16.28 5.86
N TYR A 216 -1.88 17.56 5.97
CA TYR A 216 -2.78 18.66 6.31
C TYR A 216 -3.84 18.85 5.23
N ASP A 217 -3.45 18.94 3.94
CA ASP A 217 -4.38 19.11 2.80
C ASP A 217 -5.42 17.97 2.75
N LEU A 218 -4.99 16.74 2.99
CA LEU A 218 -5.89 15.58 3.04
C LEU A 218 -6.93 15.72 4.15
N ILE A 219 -6.49 16.07 5.36
CA ILE A 219 -7.40 16.25 6.52
C ILE A 219 -8.37 17.37 6.25
N GLU A 220 -7.90 18.52 5.73
CA GLU A 220 -8.72 19.67 5.36
C GLU A 220 -9.79 19.28 4.33
N GLY A 221 -9.41 18.57 3.27
CA GLY A 221 -10.35 18.07 2.26
C GLY A 221 -11.40 17.12 2.82
N VAL A 222 -11.02 16.21 3.71
CA VAL A 222 -11.96 15.28 4.39
C VAL A 222 -12.93 16.05 5.29
N ILE A 223 -12.44 17.00 6.09
CA ILE A 223 -13.28 17.86 6.96
C ILE A 223 -14.31 18.62 6.11
N ALA A 224 -13.87 19.27 5.04
CA ALA A 224 -14.74 20.03 4.15
C ALA A 224 -15.80 19.12 3.48
N LYS A 225 -15.41 17.95 2.99
CA LYS A 225 -16.30 17.01 2.29
C LYS A 225 -17.36 16.41 3.20
N LEU A 226 -17.03 16.19 4.47
CA LEU A 226 -17.95 15.62 5.47
C LEU A 226 -18.80 16.69 6.19
N GLY A 227 -18.52 17.98 5.97
CA GLY A 227 -19.30 19.07 6.54
C GLY A 227 -19.03 19.35 8.03
N TYR A 228 -17.87 18.98 8.56
CA TYR A 228 -17.47 19.23 9.94
C TYR A 228 -16.81 20.63 10.08
N ALA A 229 -17.60 21.69 9.93
CA ALA A 229 -17.08 23.09 9.93
C ALA A 229 -16.50 23.55 11.27
N ASP A 230 -16.85 22.92 12.39
CA ASP A 230 -16.47 23.37 13.73
C ASP A 230 -15.13 22.78 14.22
N ILE A 231 -14.51 21.89 13.45
CA ILE A 231 -13.21 21.30 13.78
C ILE A 231 -12.07 22.29 13.53
N ILE A 232 -11.24 22.47 14.55
CA ILE A 232 -10.02 23.29 14.43
C ILE A 232 -8.88 22.43 13.89
N LEU A 233 -8.49 22.63 12.62
CA LEU A 233 -7.32 21.99 12.04
C LEU A 233 -6.06 22.81 12.32
N LYS A 234 -5.07 22.20 13.00
CA LYS A 234 -3.78 22.82 13.35
C LYS A 234 -2.65 22.24 12.50
N GLY A 235 -1.68 23.07 12.10
CA GLY A 235 -0.45 22.61 11.48
C GLY A 235 0.49 21.94 12.49
N ALA A 236 1.17 20.86 12.06
CA ALA A 236 2.22 20.18 12.80
C ALA A 236 3.38 19.82 11.86
N ASN A 237 4.56 19.50 12.41
CA ASN A 237 5.73 19.08 11.63
C ASN A 237 6.05 17.60 11.86
N VAL A 238 6.43 16.90 10.80
CA VAL A 238 6.73 15.46 10.82
C VAL A 238 8.07 15.14 11.48
N SER A 239 8.97 16.12 11.60
CA SER A 239 10.32 15.97 12.17
C SER A 239 10.34 15.51 13.63
N GLU A 240 9.23 15.70 14.36
CA GLU A 240 9.08 15.30 15.75
C GLU A 240 8.76 13.80 15.94
N LEU A 241 8.53 13.06 14.85
CA LEU A 241 8.14 11.65 14.92
C LEU A 241 9.35 10.73 15.06
N TYR A 242 9.18 9.69 15.89
CA TYR A 242 10.08 8.54 15.97
C TYR A 242 9.33 7.24 15.65
N PRO A 243 9.92 6.32 14.86
CA PRO A 243 11.15 6.51 14.09
C PRO A 243 11.02 7.59 13.02
N LYS A 244 12.16 8.13 12.56
CA LYS A 244 12.18 9.15 11.51
C LYS A 244 11.43 8.67 10.28
N ARG A 245 10.58 9.53 9.74
CA ARG A 245 9.77 9.24 8.54
C ARG A 245 10.24 10.07 7.36
N ALA A 246 10.13 9.49 6.17
CA ALA A 246 10.27 10.25 4.94
C ALA A 246 9.16 11.31 4.86
N SER A 247 9.55 12.53 4.52
CA SER A 247 8.64 13.69 4.49
C SER A 247 8.16 14.05 3.08
N CYS A 248 8.82 13.54 2.04
CA CYS A 248 8.58 13.92 0.64
C CYS A 248 8.17 12.67 -0.19
N CYS A 249 7.10 12.00 0.21
CA CYS A 249 6.66 10.72 -0.35
C CYS A 249 5.73 10.87 -1.57
N GLY A 250 5.76 12.00 -2.28
CA GLY A 250 5.01 12.18 -3.53
C GLY A 250 5.53 11.25 -4.63
N LEU A 251 4.64 10.59 -5.36
CA LEU A 251 4.97 9.67 -6.44
C LEU A 251 4.57 10.24 -7.81
N ASP A 252 5.47 10.21 -8.79
CA ASP A 252 5.14 10.48 -10.20
C ASP A 252 4.48 9.23 -10.78
N VAL A 253 3.22 9.36 -11.16
CA VAL A 253 2.39 8.26 -11.65
C VAL A 253 2.27 8.22 -13.18
N LYS A 254 2.94 9.13 -13.89
CA LYS A 254 2.81 9.26 -15.35
C LYS A 254 3.23 8.00 -16.11
N LYS A 255 4.18 7.24 -15.58
CA LYS A 255 4.63 6.01 -16.21
C LYS A 255 3.49 4.99 -16.27
N ILE A 256 2.80 4.75 -15.17
CA ILE A 256 1.69 3.78 -15.14
C ILE A 256 0.47 4.28 -15.92
N GLU A 257 0.17 5.58 -15.87
CA GLU A 257 -0.89 6.19 -16.68
C GLU A 257 -0.64 5.96 -18.17
N HIS A 258 0.58 6.17 -18.63
CA HIS A 258 0.97 5.94 -20.02
C HIS A 258 0.86 4.45 -20.41
N GLU A 259 1.38 3.54 -19.58
CA GLU A 259 1.39 2.09 -19.89
C GLU A 259 -0.02 1.49 -19.96
N LEU A 260 -0.95 1.98 -19.15
CA LEU A 260 -2.32 1.48 -19.11
C LEU A 260 -3.31 2.32 -19.94
N GLY A 261 -2.92 3.51 -20.39
CA GLY A 261 -3.81 4.44 -21.08
C GLY A 261 -4.94 4.97 -20.20
N ILE A 262 -4.67 5.17 -18.89
CA ILE A 262 -5.65 5.64 -17.91
C ILE A 262 -5.18 6.94 -17.26
N SER A 263 -6.08 7.60 -16.51
CA SER A 263 -5.74 8.66 -15.57
C SER A 263 -5.99 8.17 -14.14
N LEU A 264 -5.04 8.44 -13.24
CA LEU A 264 -5.21 8.13 -11.82
C LEU A 264 -6.08 9.19 -11.11
N PRO A 265 -6.71 8.85 -9.97
CA PRO A 265 -7.65 9.75 -9.31
C PRO A 265 -6.96 11.01 -8.78
N SER A 266 -7.66 12.13 -8.81
CA SER A 266 -7.31 13.36 -8.09
C SER A 266 -7.51 13.18 -6.58
N LEU A 267 -6.97 14.12 -5.76
CA LEU A 267 -7.22 14.12 -4.32
C LEU A 267 -8.72 14.19 -4.00
N GLU A 268 -9.48 14.99 -4.75
CA GLU A 268 -10.93 15.09 -4.58
C GLU A 268 -11.62 13.75 -4.82
N MET A 269 -11.25 13.03 -5.88
CA MET A 269 -11.80 11.70 -6.18
C MET A 269 -11.42 10.67 -5.11
N VAL A 270 -10.18 10.70 -4.60
CA VAL A 270 -9.76 9.83 -3.49
C VAL A 270 -10.64 10.07 -2.25
N ILE A 271 -10.89 11.32 -1.89
CA ILE A 271 -11.74 11.66 -0.74
C ILE A 271 -13.19 11.21 -0.98
N GLU A 272 -13.73 11.37 -2.18
CA GLU A 272 -15.07 10.88 -2.54
C GLU A 272 -15.18 9.36 -2.41
N ASN A 273 -14.20 8.63 -2.95
CA ASN A 273 -14.17 7.17 -2.87
C ASN A 273 -14.09 6.68 -1.42
N LEU A 274 -13.33 7.38 -0.56
CA LEU A 274 -13.28 7.05 0.88
C LEU A 274 -14.65 7.25 1.56
N LYS A 275 -15.40 8.30 1.21
CA LYS A 275 -16.75 8.52 1.72
C LYS A 275 -17.74 7.42 1.27
N ILE A 276 -17.65 6.99 0.02
CA ILE A 276 -18.46 5.88 -0.49
C ILE A 276 -18.15 4.59 0.28
N GLN A 277 -16.88 4.29 0.54
CA GLN A 277 -16.47 3.10 1.30
C GLN A 277 -16.99 3.12 2.76
N GLU A 278 -17.06 4.29 3.40
CA GLU A 278 -17.65 4.44 4.73
C GLU A 278 -19.12 4.02 4.74
N ASN A 279 -19.90 4.51 3.79
CA ASN A 279 -21.34 4.24 3.68
C ASN A 279 -21.67 2.76 3.41
N TYR A 280 -20.81 2.02 2.72
CA TYR A 280 -21.00 0.58 2.46
C TYR A 280 -20.95 -0.29 3.72
N ASN A 281 -20.48 0.24 4.86
CA ASN A 281 -20.23 -0.54 6.07
C ASN A 281 -21.07 -0.09 7.27
N GLU A 282 -21.93 0.92 7.08
CA GLU A 282 -23.01 1.24 8.01
C GLU A 282 -24.31 0.44 7.74
N LEU A 283 -24.32 -0.36 6.67
CA LEU A 283 -25.37 -1.29 6.27
C LEU A 283 -25.03 -2.74 6.65
#